data_cd067ce277017fb9bf54a85cf0470cd3
#
_entry.id   cd067ce277017fb9bf54a85cf0470cd3
#
_cell.length_a   1.000
_cell.length_b   1.000
_cell.length_c   1.000
_cell.angle_alpha   90.00
_cell.angle_beta   90.00
_cell.angle_gamma   90.00
#
_symmetry.space_group_name_H-M   'P 1'
#
loop_
_entity.id
_entity.type
_entity.pdbx_description
1 polymer ?
#
loop_
_entity_poly.entity_id
_entity_poly.type
_entity_poly.pdbx_seq_one_letter_code
_entity_poly.pdbx_strand_id
1 'polypeptide(L)'
;MPPVKTHQSCPDCGGTTCVTVNDWGTYCHKCHTSTHNKDIKDMQPEPVKKVVPMNTQNKAEYKYADISDRRISLATCKKYDVTVAKSGNMITHHQYKYYDENGKHVGSKFRRTSDKQFWSEGDLSGCGLFGQNLFNQGGKFITICEGELDAMSAYELMGSKWPSVSLKNGAASALKNCKQSLRYLSKFDTVVLCFDNDEPGKKAAQEVAKLFEPNKCKIVDLELKDANEYLKTGQRQKFTEAWWNSRTYTPAGIINLADLGASLYDETENQTCP
;
A
#
# COMPACT_ATOMS: atom_id res chain seq x y z
N MET A 1 14.65 18.31 19.14
CA MET A 1 14.89 16.98 19.72
C MET A 1 16.04 16.35 18.96
N PRO A 2 17.09 15.86 19.62
CA PRO A 2 18.17 15.18 18.94
C PRO A 2 17.64 13.88 18.28
N PRO A 3 18.27 13.40 17.20
CA PRO A 3 17.78 12.25 16.44
C PRO A 3 17.89 10.97 17.25
N VAL A 4 16.77 10.28 17.39
CA VAL A 4 16.72 8.91 17.96
C VAL A 4 17.38 7.95 16.95
N LYS A 5 18.44 7.27 17.36
CA LYS A 5 19.06 6.22 16.53
C LYS A 5 18.32 4.91 16.75
N THR A 6 17.73 4.36 15.71
CA THR A 6 17.06 3.05 15.72
C THR A 6 17.89 2.02 14.96
N HIS A 7 17.65 0.73 15.19
CA HIS A 7 18.27 -0.38 14.44
C HIS A 7 19.73 -0.71 14.80
N GLN A 8 20.02 -0.76 16.09
CA GLN A 8 21.32 -1.28 16.57
C GLN A 8 21.19 -2.74 17.05
N SER A 9 22.32 -3.45 17.05
CA SER A 9 22.39 -4.81 17.60
C SER A 9 22.35 -4.80 19.14
N CYS A 10 21.69 -5.79 19.71
CA CYS A 10 21.61 -5.97 21.16
C CYS A 10 22.71 -6.91 21.63
N PRO A 11 23.57 -6.50 22.56
CA PRO A 11 24.61 -7.37 23.11
C PRO A 11 24.04 -8.54 23.93
N ASP A 12 22.86 -8.35 24.55
CA ASP A 12 22.29 -9.36 25.46
C ASP A 12 21.59 -10.51 24.73
N CYS A 13 20.92 -10.23 23.62
CA CYS A 13 20.13 -11.25 22.88
C CYS A 13 20.62 -11.53 21.46
N GLY A 14 21.70 -10.88 21.01
CA GLY A 14 22.26 -11.04 19.66
C GLY A 14 21.35 -10.57 18.51
N GLY A 15 20.24 -9.89 18.80
CA GLY A 15 19.37 -9.31 17.76
C GLY A 15 20.07 -8.17 17.03
N THR A 16 20.03 -8.17 15.68
CA THR A 16 20.86 -7.26 14.86
C THR A 16 20.25 -5.87 14.63
N THR A 17 18.93 -5.68 14.86
CA THR A 17 18.22 -4.42 14.54
C THR A 17 17.14 -4.09 15.57
N CYS A 18 17.29 -4.55 16.80
CA CYS A 18 16.24 -4.50 17.82
C CYS A 18 16.44 -3.44 18.91
N VAL A 19 17.50 -2.63 18.84
CA VAL A 19 17.80 -1.63 19.87
C VAL A 19 17.49 -0.23 19.38
N THR A 20 16.75 0.53 20.20
CA THR A 20 16.58 1.97 20.08
C THR A 20 17.46 2.69 21.06
N VAL A 21 18.23 3.69 20.59
CA VAL A 21 19.09 4.54 21.42
C VAL A 21 18.50 5.94 21.46
N ASN A 22 18.35 6.51 22.65
CA ASN A 22 17.92 7.88 22.87
C ASN A 22 18.79 8.53 23.96
N ASP A 23 18.51 9.79 24.31
CA ASP A 23 19.27 10.55 25.31
C ASP A 23 19.21 9.93 26.73
N TRP A 24 18.27 9.04 26.98
CA TRP A 24 18.02 8.39 28.28
C TRP A 24 18.70 7.04 28.41
N GLY A 25 19.06 6.41 27.28
CA GLY A 25 19.65 5.07 27.27
C GLY A 25 19.32 4.27 26.04
N THR A 26 19.45 2.96 26.15
CA THR A 26 19.08 2.00 25.09
C THR A 26 17.92 1.13 25.54
N TYR A 27 17.07 0.71 24.59
CA TYR A 27 16.01 -0.26 24.83
C TYR A 27 15.99 -1.30 23.71
N CYS A 28 16.03 -2.56 24.08
CA CYS A 28 15.90 -3.69 23.14
C CYS A 28 14.45 -4.15 23.03
N HIS A 29 13.88 -4.08 21.83
CA HIS A 29 12.51 -4.51 21.55
C HIS A 29 12.33 -6.04 21.49
N LYS A 30 13.43 -6.81 21.48
CA LYS A 30 13.40 -8.27 21.42
C LYS A 30 13.49 -8.94 22.80
N CYS A 31 14.40 -8.51 23.65
CA CYS A 31 14.59 -9.07 25.00
C CYS A 31 14.12 -8.14 26.13
N HIS A 32 13.62 -6.96 25.78
CA HIS A 32 13.12 -5.93 26.71
C HIS A 32 14.17 -5.40 27.71
N THR A 33 15.46 -5.64 27.47
CA THR A 33 16.54 -5.10 28.31
C THR A 33 16.69 -3.60 28.00
N SER A 34 16.88 -2.80 29.07
CA SER A 34 17.18 -1.37 28.96
C SER A 34 18.46 -1.03 29.74
N THR A 35 19.26 -0.10 29.22
CA THR A 35 20.42 0.47 29.91
C THR A 35 20.29 1.99 30.01
N HIS A 36 20.70 2.58 31.13
CA HIS A 36 20.68 4.02 31.32
C HIS A 36 21.97 4.69 30.84
N ASN A 37 21.90 5.94 30.41
CA ASN A 37 23.03 6.72 29.86
C ASN A 37 24.29 6.79 30.75
N LYS A 38 24.19 6.46 32.05
CA LYS A 38 25.34 6.39 32.95
C LYS A 38 26.32 5.25 32.60
N ASP A 39 25.80 4.22 31.89
CA ASP A 39 26.56 3.00 31.57
C ASP A 39 27.16 3.04 30.15
N ILE A 40 26.88 4.11 29.36
CA ILE A 40 27.23 4.20 27.94
C ILE A 40 28.60 4.84 27.68
N LYS A 41 29.31 5.33 28.70
CA LYS A 41 30.57 6.08 28.50
C LYS A 41 31.69 5.31 27.79
N ASP A 42 31.59 3.97 27.72
CA ASP A 42 32.60 3.12 27.10
C ASP A 42 32.19 2.41 25.80
N MET A 43 30.95 2.62 25.31
CA MET A 43 30.55 2.10 24.01
C MET A 43 30.90 3.10 22.90
N GLN A 44 32.14 3.03 22.41
CA GLN A 44 32.42 3.66 21.10
C GLN A 44 31.54 3.02 20.04
N PRO A 45 30.78 3.78 19.27
CA PRO A 45 30.03 3.22 18.15
C PRO A 45 31.05 2.61 17.19
N GLU A 46 30.94 1.31 16.95
CA GLU A 46 31.60 0.74 15.76
C GLU A 46 31.25 1.60 14.55
N PRO A 47 32.21 1.91 13.69
CA PRO A 47 31.95 2.75 12.54
C PRO A 47 30.81 2.10 11.75
N VAL A 48 29.67 2.77 11.69
CA VAL A 48 28.58 2.44 10.79
C VAL A 48 29.25 2.18 9.46
N LYS A 49 29.19 0.93 8.96
CA LYS A 49 29.65 0.62 7.61
C LYS A 49 28.98 1.64 6.72
N LYS A 50 29.76 2.63 6.27
CA LYS A 50 29.29 3.63 5.30
C LYS A 50 28.64 2.80 4.21
N VAL A 51 27.34 3.00 4.02
CA VAL A 51 26.67 2.53 2.82
C VAL A 51 27.53 3.07 1.69
N VAL A 52 28.31 2.19 1.08
CA VAL A 52 29.18 2.53 -0.04
C VAL A 52 28.24 3.15 -1.05
N PRO A 53 28.43 4.41 -1.44
CA PRO A 53 27.62 4.97 -2.51
C PRO A 53 27.83 4.05 -3.71
N MET A 54 26.74 3.42 -4.15
CA MET A 54 26.75 2.51 -5.26
C MET A 54 27.42 3.24 -6.42
N ASN A 55 28.52 2.69 -6.90
CA ASN A 55 29.37 3.23 -7.95
C ASN A 55 28.52 3.88 -9.06
N THR A 56 28.58 5.19 -9.20
CA THR A 56 27.75 6.01 -10.08
C THR A 56 28.03 5.81 -11.57
N GLN A 57 28.84 4.83 -11.94
CA GLN A 57 29.26 4.61 -13.32
C GLN A 57 28.33 3.77 -14.19
N ASN A 58 27.25 3.18 -13.65
CA ASN A 58 26.18 2.53 -14.43
C ASN A 58 24.81 2.94 -13.90
N LYS A 59 24.43 4.19 -14.12
CA LYS A 59 23.06 4.62 -13.88
C LYS A 59 22.16 3.86 -14.83
N ALA A 60 21.40 2.87 -14.33
CA ALA A 60 20.47 2.10 -15.15
C ALA A 60 19.57 3.06 -15.94
N GLU A 61 19.49 2.86 -17.25
CA GLU A 61 18.62 3.66 -18.10
C GLU A 61 17.18 3.17 -17.94
N TYR A 62 16.28 4.05 -17.50
CA TYR A 62 14.87 3.76 -17.31
C TYR A 62 14.05 4.22 -18.52
N LYS A 63 13.31 3.28 -19.13
CA LYS A 63 12.47 3.54 -20.30
C LYS A 63 11.06 3.00 -20.09
N TYR A 64 10.10 3.55 -20.81
CA TYR A 64 8.77 2.98 -20.86
C TYR A 64 8.79 1.65 -21.60
N ALA A 65 8.29 0.62 -20.97
CA ALA A 65 8.05 -0.69 -21.58
C ALA A 65 6.88 -1.37 -20.86
N ASP A 66 6.32 -2.38 -21.49
CA ASP A 66 5.40 -3.31 -20.83
C ASP A 66 6.13 -4.08 -19.71
N ILE A 67 5.39 -4.40 -18.66
CA ILE A 67 5.87 -5.29 -17.59
C ILE A 67 5.28 -6.68 -17.86
N SER A 68 5.91 -7.39 -18.81
CA SER A 68 5.37 -8.61 -19.42
C SER A 68 5.18 -9.76 -18.42
N ASP A 69 6.09 -9.92 -17.43
CA ASP A 69 5.97 -10.90 -16.35
C ASP A 69 4.78 -10.61 -15.39
N ARG A 70 4.24 -9.40 -15.44
CA ARG A 70 3.06 -8.94 -14.72
C ARG A 70 1.84 -8.72 -15.61
N ARG A 71 2.00 -8.91 -16.93
CA ARG A 71 0.98 -8.64 -17.96
C ARG A 71 0.44 -7.20 -17.95
N ILE A 72 1.23 -6.25 -17.47
CA ILE A 72 0.87 -4.82 -17.48
C ILE A 72 1.33 -4.21 -18.79
N SER A 73 0.41 -3.59 -19.52
CA SER A 73 0.64 -3.03 -20.83
C SER A 73 1.52 -1.76 -20.80
N LEU A 74 2.23 -1.51 -21.91
CA LEU A 74 2.95 -0.25 -22.11
C LEU A 74 2.04 0.98 -21.97
N ALA A 75 0.78 0.89 -22.39
CA ALA A 75 -0.17 1.97 -22.27
C ALA A 75 -0.42 2.35 -20.80
N THR A 76 -0.60 1.35 -19.95
CA THR A 76 -0.75 1.54 -18.49
C THR A 76 0.54 2.06 -17.86
N CYS A 77 1.70 1.53 -18.25
CA CYS A 77 2.99 2.04 -17.77
C CYS A 77 3.17 3.53 -18.11
N LYS A 78 2.83 3.93 -19.33
CA LYS A 78 2.85 5.35 -19.72
C LYS A 78 1.84 6.20 -18.94
N LYS A 79 0.61 5.68 -18.75
CA LYS A 79 -0.44 6.38 -17.99
C LYS A 79 0.01 6.67 -16.57
N TYR A 80 0.64 5.70 -15.89
CA TYR A 80 1.08 5.81 -14.50
C TYR A 80 2.50 6.37 -14.34
N ASP A 81 3.15 6.74 -15.44
CA ASP A 81 4.55 7.20 -15.49
C ASP A 81 5.51 6.22 -14.82
N VAL A 82 5.32 4.93 -15.13
CA VAL A 82 6.17 3.83 -14.65
C VAL A 82 7.17 3.46 -15.73
N THR A 83 8.44 3.45 -15.36
CA THR A 83 9.53 3.07 -16.25
C THR A 83 10.26 1.84 -15.71
N VAL A 84 10.97 1.15 -16.59
CA VAL A 84 11.73 -0.05 -16.23
C VAL A 84 13.17 0.06 -16.71
N ALA A 85 14.09 -0.53 -15.95
CA ALA A 85 15.44 -0.78 -16.40
C ALA A 85 15.55 -2.23 -16.86
N LYS A 86 16.30 -2.47 -17.93
CA LYS A 86 16.52 -3.80 -18.50
C LYS A 86 17.99 -4.15 -18.56
N SER A 87 18.28 -5.45 -18.45
CA SER A 87 19.56 -6.05 -18.83
C SER A 87 19.29 -7.07 -19.92
N GLY A 88 19.68 -6.75 -21.14
CA GLY A 88 19.19 -7.48 -22.33
C GLY A 88 17.66 -7.39 -22.42
N ASN A 89 16.99 -8.54 -22.49
CA ASN A 89 15.52 -8.60 -22.55
C ASN A 89 14.84 -8.69 -21.16
N MET A 90 15.61 -8.85 -20.09
CA MET A 90 15.04 -9.00 -18.74
C MET A 90 14.86 -7.66 -18.05
N ILE A 91 13.68 -7.43 -17.47
CA ILE A 91 13.43 -6.29 -16.60
C ILE A 91 14.12 -6.55 -15.25
N THR A 92 15.02 -5.65 -14.87
CA THR A 92 15.77 -5.73 -13.61
C THR A 92 15.19 -4.85 -12.51
N HIS A 93 14.61 -3.73 -12.91
CA HIS A 93 14.03 -2.77 -11.97
C HIS A 93 12.76 -2.14 -12.53
N HIS A 94 11.84 -1.81 -11.63
CA HIS A 94 10.73 -0.89 -11.88
C HIS A 94 11.02 0.43 -11.18
N GLN A 95 10.61 1.55 -11.79
CA GLN A 95 10.61 2.88 -11.20
C GLN A 95 9.18 3.42 -11.18
N TYR A 96 8.68 3.74 -10.01
CA TYR A 96 7.37 4.34 -9.76
C TYR A 96 7.58 5.79 -9.35
N LYS A 97 7.06 6.74 -10.13
CA LYS A 97 7.20 8.15 -9.82
C LYS A 97 6.07 8.65 -8.94
N TYR A 98 6.40 9.53 -8.02
CA TYR A 98 5.47 10.15 -7.07
C TYR A 98 5.43 11.65 -7.25
N TYR A 99 4.25 12.21 -7.08
CA TYR A 99 3.97 13.61 -7.36
C TYR A 99 3.32 14.27 -6.15
N ASP A 100 3.59 15.57 -5.95
CA ASP A 100 2.88 16.38 -4.97
C ASP A 100 1.47 16.76 -5.46
N GLU A 101 0.74 17.51 -4.64
CA GLU A 101 -0.60 17.98 -4.97
C GLU A 101 -0.66 18.95 -6.17
N ASN A 102 0.46 19.58 -6.52
CA ASN A 102 0.60 20.46 -7.67
C ASN A 102 0.99 19.70 -8.95
N GLY A 103 1.16 18.40 -8.89
CA GLY A 103 1.59 17.58 -10.01
C GLY A 103 3.09 17.64 -10.31
N LYS A 104 3.90 18.16 -9.38
CA LYS A 104 5.37 18.18 -9.51
C LYS A 104 5.92 16.83 -9.04
N HIS A 105 6.81 16.22 -9.84
CA HIS A 105 7.55 15.04 -9.45
C HIS A 105 8.48 15.35 -8.26
N VAL A 106 8.31 14.62 -7.15
CA VAL A 106 9.05 14.87 -5.90
C VAL A 106 9.95 13.71 -5.50
N GLY A 107 9.72 12.54 -6.07
CA GLY A 107 10.56 11.38 -5.81
C GLY A 107 10.08 10.14 -6.54
N SER A 108 10.91 9.12 -6.49
CA SER A 108 10.63 7.83 -7.12
C SER A 108 10.88 6.69 -6.14
N LYS A 109 10.03 5.67 -6.22
CA LYS A 109 10.23 4.40 -5.56
C LYS A 109 10.70 3.39 -6.60
N PHE A 110 11.68 2.60 -6.23
CA PHE A 110 12.26 1.59 -7.10
C PHE A 110 12.03 0.20 -6.52
N ARG A 111 11.84 -0.77 -7.39
CA ARG A 111 11.73 -2.17 -7.03
C ARG A 111 12.68 -2.99 -7.89
N ARG A 112 13.60 -3.71 -7.28
CA ARG A 112 14.40 -4.73 -7.96
C ARG A 112 13.56 -5.99 -8.17
N THR A 113 13.62 -6.55 -9.38
CA THR A 113 12.76 -7.70 -9.72
C THR A 113 13.28 -9.03 -9.15
N SER A 114 14.60 -9.17 -9.00
CA SER A 114 15.25 -10.43 -8.58
C SER A 114 14.94 -10.84 -7.14
N ASP A 115 14.94 -9.88 -6.20
CA ASP A 115 14.80 -10.11 -4.76
C ASP A 115 13.68 -9.29 -4.13
N LYS A 116 12.95 -8.54 -4.95
CA LYS A 116 11.83 -7.66 -4.54
C LYS A 116 12.26 -6.56 -3.55
N GLN A 117 13.54 -6.18 -3.51
CA GLN A 117 13.99 -5.07 -2.69
C GLN A 117 13.45 -3.75 -3.21
N PHE A 118 13.10 -2.86 -2.27
CA PHE A 118 12.62 -1.52 -2.54
C PHE A 118 13.57 -0.47 -1.96
N TRP A 119 13.73 0.64 -2.67
CA TRP A 119 14.33 1.87 -2.16
C TRP A 119 13.63 3.08 -2.77
N SER A 120 13.92 4.26 -2.26
CA SER A 120 13.32 5.50 -2.75
C SER A 120 14.39 6.56 -2.92
N GLU A 121 14.18 7.44 -3.91
CA GLU A 121 14.96 8.65 -4.14
C GLU A 121 14.01 9.84 -4.09
N GLY A 122 14.47 10.97 -3.55
CA GLY A 122 13.63 12.14 -3.30
C GLY A 122 12.82 12.04 -2.02
N ASP A 123 11.88 12.97 -1.81
CA ASP A 123 11.04 13.03 -0.61
C ASP A 123 9.63 12.55 -0.91
N LEU A 124 9.31 11.34 -0.45
CA LEU A 124 7.97 10.76 -0.58
C LEU A 124 7.06 11.07 0.62
N SER A 125 7.51 11.81 1.63
CA SER A 125 6.73 12.07 2.85
C SER A 125 5.50 12.93 2.58
N GLY A 126 5.64 13.92 1.71
CA GLY A 126 4.58 14.87 1.33
C GLY A 126 3.70 14.45 0.17
N CYS A 127 4.01 13.34 -0.53
CA CYS A 127 3.16 12.90 -1.64
C CYS A 127 1.94 12.11 -1.17
N GLY A 128 0.89 12.15 -2.01
CA GLY A 128 -0.31 11.34 -1.87
C GLY A 128 -0.09 9.88 -2.22
N LEU A 129 -1.18 9.19 -2.53
CA LEU A 129 -1.18 7.82 -3.02
C LEU A 129 -0.52 7.73 -4.40
N PHE A 130 0.07 6.57 -4.74
CA PHE A 130 0.59 6.35 -6.08
C PHE A 130 -0.54 6.46 -7.13
N GLY A 131 -0.31 7.21 -8.17
CA GLY A 131 -1.32 7.48 -9.21
C GLY A 131 -2.37 8.54 -8.84
N GLN A 132 -2.33 9.13 -7.64
CA GLN A 132 -3.29 10.14 -7.19
C GLN A 132 -3.34 11.35 -8.14
N ASN A 133 -2.20 11.80 -8.67
CA ASN A 133 -2.08 12.91 -9.61
C ASN A 133 -2.82 12.69 -10.93
N LEU A 134 -3.14 11.45 -11.29
CA LEU A 134 -3.79 11.09 -12.56
C LEU A 134 -5.31 11.27 -12.53
N PHE A 135 -5.91 11.34 -11.34
CA PHE A 135 -7.36 11.27 -11.13
C PHE A 135 -7.86 12.39 -10.21
N ASN A 136 -7.40 13.62 -10.44
CA ASN A 136 -7.65 14.76 -9.55
C ASN A 136 -9.09 15.28 -9.56
N GLN A 137 -9.88 14.94 -10.57
CA GLN A 137 -11.24 15.48 -10.77
C GLN A 137 -12.27 14.90 -9.80
N GLY A 138 -11.96 13.77 -9.14
CA GLY A 138 -12.95 12.99 -8.42
C GLY A 138 -13.80 12.14 -9.37
N GLY A 139 -14.92 11.62 -8.89
CA GLY A 139 -15.82 10.80 -9.70
C GLY A 139 -16.59 9.76 -8.91
N LYS A 140 -17.23 8.84 -9.63
CA LYS A 140 -18.12 7.84 -9.02
C LYS A 140 -17.38 6.82 -8.17
N PHE A 141 -16.24 6.29 -8.66
CA PHE A 141 -15.48 5.25 -7.99
C PHE A 141 -13.99 5.54 -8.00
N ILE A 142 -13.30 5.17 -6.93
CA ILE A 142 -11.85 5.03 -6.89
C ILE A 142 -11.48 3.72 -6.20
N THR A 143 -10.55 2.98 -6.76
CA THR A 143 -9.99 1.78 -6.15
C THR A 143 -8.68 2.10 -5.45
N ILE A 144 -8.49 1.62 -4.22
CA ILE A 144 -7.23 1.69 -3.49
C ILE A 144 -6.67 0.28 -3.37
N CYS A 145 -5.50 0.04 -3.95
CA CYS A 145 -4.76 -1.22 -3.84
C CYS A 145 -3.60 -1.09 -2.85
N GLU A 146 -3.03 -2.23 -2.46
CA GLU A 146 -1.90 -2.24 -1.53
C GLU A 146 -0.59 -1.82 -2.22
N GLY A 147 -0.32 -2.32 -3.43
CA GLY A 147 0.89 -2.09 -4.20
C GLY A 147 0.66 -1.40 -5.54
N GLU A 148 1.74 -0.81 -6.09
CA GLU A 148 1.71 -0.08 -7.36
C GLU A 148 1.31 -0.98 -8.53
N LEU A 149 1.83 -2.23 -8.57
CA LEU A 149 1.47 -3.20 -9.61
C LEU A 149 0.00 -3.59 -9.54
N ASP A 150 -0.57 -3.68 -8.33
CA ASP A 150 -1.98 -4.03 -8.13
C ASP A 150 -2.90 -2.90 -8.57
N ALA A 151 -2.54 -1.64 -8.30
CA ALA A 151 -3.29 -0.49 -8.79
C ALA A 151 -3.32 -0.43 -10.32
N MET A 152 -2.17 -0.65 -10.98
CA MET A 152 -2.07 -0.70 -12.43
C MET A 152 -2.87 -1.87 -13.00
N SER A 153 -2.83 -3.03 -12.34
CA SER A 153 -3.58 -4.23 -12.74
C SER A 153 -5.09 -4.04 -12.58
N ALA A 154 -5.54 -3.52 -11.44
CA ALA A 154 -6.95 -3.20 -11.22
C ALA A 154 -7.47 -2.20 -12.26
N TYR A 155 -6.67 -1.17 -12.61
CA TYR A 155 -7.01 -0.24 -13.68
C TYR A 155 -7.24 -0.94 -15.02
N GLU A 156 -6.32 -1.84 -15.44
CA GLU A 156 -6.48 -2.60 -16.70
C GLU A 156 -7.66 -3.59 -16.65
N LEU A 157 -7.79 -4.33 -15.55
CA LEU A 157 -8.87 -5.29 -15.35
C LEU A 157 -10.24 -4.63 -15.46
N MET A 158 -10.37 -3.40 -14.95
CA MET A 158 -11.58 -2.60 -15.02
C MET A 158 -11.73 -1.80 -16.33
N GLY A 159 -10.97 -2.18 -17.37
CA GLY A 159 -11.08 -1.61 -18.72
C GLY A 159 -10.47 -0.23 -18.85
N SER A 160 -9.53 0.13 -18.00
CA SER A 160 -8.85 1.43 -17.99
C SER A 160 -9.82 2.62 -17.84
N LYS A 161 -10.95 2.36 -17.18
CA LYS A 161 -12.04 3.33 -17.03
C LYS A 161 -12.09 3.95 -15.63
N TRP A 162 -11.95 3.12 -14.60
CA TRP A 162 -12.10 3.56 -13.22
C TRP A 162 -10.77 3.90 -12.58
N PRO A 163 -10.67 5.05 -11.86
CA PRO A 163 -9.50 5.41 -11.09
C PRO A 163 -9.01 4.29 -10.18
N SER A 164 -7.70 4.03 -10.21
CA SER A 164 -7.06 3.10 -9.31
C SER A 164 -5.73 3.69 -8.80
N VAL A 165 -5.52 3.63 -7.50
CA VAL A 165 -4.35 4.17 -6.80
C VAL A 165 -3.81 3.14 -5.83
N SER A 166 -2.59 3.32 -5.33
CA SER A 166 -2.08 2.44 -4.29
C SER A 166 -1.47 3.17 -3.11
N LEU A 167 -1.34 2.41 -2.02
CA LEU A 167 -0.57 2.81 -0.86
C LEU A 167 0.92 2.99 -1.22
N LYS A 168 1.64 3.79 -0.43
CA LYS A 168 3.09 4.00 -0.63
C LYS A 168 3.94 2.85 -0.10
N ASN A 169 3.56 2.28 1.06
CA ASN A 169 4.37 1.34 1.80
C ASN A 169 3.55 0.13 2.32
N GLY A 170 2.59 -0.35 1.53
CA GLY A 170 1.80 -1.54 1.85
C GLY A 170 0.85 -1.40 3.05
N ALA A 171 0.24 -2.52 3.46
CA ALA A 171 -0.82 -2.61 4.47
C ALA A 171 -0.48 -1.92 5.80
N ALA A 172 0.75 -2.05 6.29
CA ALA A 172 1.18 -1.46 7.57
C ALA A 172 1.06 0.07 7.63
N SER A 173 1.10 0.74 6.49
CA SER A 173 0.96 2.19 6.38
C SER A 173 -0.40 2.66 5.86
N ALA A 174 -1.32 1.75 5.61
CA ALA A 174 -2.60 2.00 4.94
C ALA A 174 -3.40 3.12 5.61
N LEU A 175 -3.65 3.00 6.91
CA LEU A 175 -4.40 3.99 7.67
C LEU A 175 -3.78 5.39 7.60
N LYS A 176 -2.43 5.48 7.72
CA LYS A 176 -1.70 6.75 7.64
C LYS A 176 -1.80 7.36 6.24
N ASN A 177 -1.58 6.55 5.19
CA ASN A 177 -1.62 7.02 3.81
C ASN A 177 -3.03 7.50 3.41
N CYS A 178 -4.07 6.75 3.78
CA CYS A 178 -5.45 7.13 3.49
C CYS A 178 -5.90 8.37 4.29
N LYS A 179 -5.49 8.53 5.56
CA LYS A 179 -5.72 9.76 6.33
C LYS A 179 -5.11 10.98 5.66
N GLN A 180 -3.85 10.88 5.21
CA GLN A 180 -3.18 11.97 4.50
C GLN A 180 -3.87 12.34 3.18
N SER A 181 -4.49 11.38 2.51
CA SER A 181 -5.20 11.57 1.23
C SER A 181 -6.71 11.70 1.39
N LEU A 182 -7.25 11.84 2.61
CA LEU A 182 -8.70 11.77 2.85
C LEU A 182 -9.45 12.86 2.08
N ARG A 183 -8.94 14.08 2.03
CA ARG A 183 -9.53 15.19 1.24
C ARG A 183 -9.63 14.87 -0.26
N TYR A 184 -8.63 14.17 -0.79
CA TYR A 184 -8.64 13.70 -2.17
C TYR A 184 -9.66 12.57 -2.36
N LEU A 185 -9.65 11.56 -1.49
CA LEU A 185 -10.56 10.41 -1.55
C LEU A 185 -12.03 10.82 -1.38
N SER A 186 -12.28 11.90 -0.64
CA SER A 186 -13.63 12.45 -0.45
C SER A 186 -14.27 12.98 -1.72
N LYS A 187 -13.50 13.27 -2.76
CA LYS A 187 -14.01 13.71 -4.08
C LYS A 187 -14.72 12.60 -4.86
N PHE A 188 -14.63 11.35 -4.42
CA PHE A 188 -15.27 10.21 -5.07
C PHE A 188 -16.51 9.79 -4.29
N ASP A 189 -17.55 9.35 -5.00
CA ASP A 189 -18.79 8.89 -4.36
C ASP A 189 -18.55 7.58 -3.59
N THR A 190 -17.75 6.68 -4.15
CA THR A 190 -17.43 5.38 -3.55
C THR A 190 -15.94 5.11 -3.59
N VAL A 191 -15.39 4.71 -2.45
CA VAL A 191 -14.01 4.22 -2.30
C VAL A 191 -14.04 2.70 -2.21
N VAL A 192 -13.34 2.01 -3.10
CA VAL A 192 -13.28 0.55 -3.17
C VAL A 192 -11.89 0.10 -2.69
N LEU A 193 -11.82 -0.59 -1.55
CA LEU A 193 -10.58 -1.15 -1.02
C LEU A 193 -10.35 -2.53 -1.64
N CYS A 194 -9.24 -2.67 -2.36
CA CYS A 194 -8.82 -3.90 -3.03
C CYS A 194 -7.39 -4.24 -2.55
N PHE A 195 -7.28 -4.68 -1.30
CA PHE A 195 -6.01 -5.06 -0.67
C PHE A 195 -5.74 -6.55 -0.85
N ASP A 196 -4.52 -6.98 -0.53
CA ASP A 196 -4.12 -8.38 -0.65
C ASP A 196 -5.02 -9.29 0.18
N ASN A 197 -5.31 -10.49 -0.34
CA ASN A 197 -6.13 -11.51 0.31
C ASN A 197 -5.33 -12.27 1.37
N ASP A 198 -4.71 -11.53 2.29
CA ASP A 198 -4.04 -12.07 3.47
C ASP A 198 -4.51 -11.36 4.74
N GLU A 199 -4.15 -11.88 5.92
CA GLU A 199 -4.60 -11.31 7.18
C GLU A 199 -4.19 -9.84 7.38
N PRO A 200 -2.94 -9.42 7.07
CA PRO A 200 -2.56 -8.01 7.12
C PRO A 200 -3.39 -7.12 6.21
N GLY A 201 -3.63 -7.52 4.96
CA GLY A 201 -4.43 -6.79 3.99
C GLY A 201 -5.88 -6.65 4.42
N LYS A 202 -6.51 -7.74 4.87
CA LYS A 202 -7.89 -7.74 5.39
C LYS A 202 -8.06 -6.82 6.60
N LYS A 203 -7.13 -6.91 7.56
CA LYS A 203 -7.13 -6.03 8.73
C LYS A 203 -6.95 -4.56 8.34
N ALA A 204 -6.01 -4.27 7.44
CA ALA A 204 -5.80 -2.92 6.96
C ALA A 204 -7.02 -2.36 6.23
N ALA A 205 -7.72 -3.17 5.42
CA ALA A 205 -8.95 -2.77 4.75
C ALA A 205 -10.04 -2.37 5.76
N GLN A 206 -10.24 -3.17 6.83
CA GLN A 206 -11.19 -2.85 7.89
C GLN A 206 -10.84 -1.54 8.61
N GLU A 207 -9.55 -1.31 8.93
CA GLU A 207 -9.13 -0.08 9.61
C GLU A 207 -9.26 1.15 8.72
N VAL A 208 -8.94 1.03 7.43
CA VAL A 208 -9.08 2.13 6.45
C VAL A 208 -10.56 2.44 6.21
N ALA A 209 -11.41 1.43 6.14
CA ALA A 209 -12.84 1.62 5.90
C ALA A 209 -13.51 2.51 6.96
N LYS A 210 -13.04 2.45 8.22
CA LYS A 210 -13.51 3.30 9.33
C LYS A 210 -13.27 4.80 9.13
N LEU A 211 -12.43 5.19 8.18
CA LEU A 211 -12.17 6.60 7.85
C LEU A 211 -13.32 7.26 7.09
N PHE A 212 -14.17 6.47 6.48
CA PHE A 212 -15.21 6.93 5.57
C PHE A 212 -16.58 6.90 6.25
N GLU A 213 -17.45 7.78 5.77
CA GLU A 213 -18.86 7.78 6.17
C GLU A 213 -19.53 6.43 5.80
N PRO A 214 -20.60 6.05 6.52
CA PRO A 214 -21.39 4.87 6.18
C PRO A 214 -21.77 4.83 4.70
N ASN A 215 -21.69 3.66 4.07
CA ASN A 215 -21.99 3.39 2.66
C ASN A 215 -21.01 4.00 1.64
N LYS A 216 -20.02 4.78 2.04
CA LYS A 216 -19.02 5.35 1.13
C LYS A 216 -17.90 4.37 0.78
N CYS A 217 -17.59 3.44 1.66
CA CYS A 217 -16.49 2.51 1.49
C CYS A 217 -16.98 1.10 1.21
N LYS A 218 -16.37 0.45 0.22
CA LYS A 218 -16.58 -0.96 -0.11
C LYS A 218 -15.28 -1.73 -0.01
N ILE A 219 -15.36 -3.01 0.34
CA ILE A 219 -14.22 -3.92 0.44
C ILE A 219 -14.41 -5.05 -0.55
N VAL A 220 -13.42 -5.27 -1.41
CA VAL A 220 -13.42 -6.37 -2.38
C VAL A 220 -12.97 -7.65 -1.69
N ASP A 221 -13.74 -8.73 -1.85
CA ASP A 221 -13.33 -10.07 -1.45
C ASP A 221 -12.66 -10.76 -2.65
N LEU A 222 -11.35 -10.91 -2.59
CA LEU A 222 -10.57 -11.56 -3.63
C LEU A 222 -10.47 -13.07 -3.37
N GLU A 223 -10.61 -13.89 -4.42
CA GLU A 223 -10.29 -15.32 -4.39
C GLU A 223 -8.77 -15.56 -4.54
N LEU A 224 -8.13 -14.79 -5.42
CA LEU A 224 -6.68 -14.82 -5.61
C LEU A 224 -5.99 -13.86 -4.64
N LYS A 225 -4.66 -13.94 -4.59
CA LYS A 225 -3.87 -13.17 -3.65
C LYS A 225 -4.07 -11.65 -3.78
N ASP A 226 -3.96 -11.14 -4.98
CA ASP A 226 -3.96 -9.71 -5.29
C ASP A 226 -4.50 -9.43 -6.70
N ALA A 227 -4.72 -8.18 -7.05
CA ALA A 227 -5.24 -7.79 -8.36
C ALA A 227 -4.30 -8.20 -9.52
N ASN A 228 -2.98 -8.19 -9.30
CA ASN A 228 -2.03 -8.59 -10.33
C ASN A 228 -2.13 -10.08 -10.68
N GLU A 229 -2.42 -10.95 -9.72
CA GLU A 229 -2.61 -12.39 -10.00
C GLU A 229 -3.82 -12.63 -10.93
N TYR A 230 -4.91 -11.87 -10.81
CA TYR A 230 -6.03 -11.96 -11.77
C TYR A 230 -5.60 -11.53 -13.18
N LEU A 231 -4.81 -10.47 -13.30
CA LEU A 231 -4.31 -10.02 -14.60
C LEU A 231 -3.37 -11.05 -15.22
N LYS A 232 -2.43 -11.59 -14.46
CA LYS A 232 -1.48 -12.61 -14.89
C LYS A 232 -2.14 -13.91 -15.33
N THR A 233 -3.19 -14.31 -14.65
CA THR A 233 -3.91 -15.54 -14.97
C THR A 233 -5.04 -15.35 -15.97
N GLY A 234 -5.28 -14.11 -16.43
CA GLY A 234 -6.32 -13.79 -17.42
C GLY A 234 -7.74 -13.88 -16.86
N GLN A 235 -7.92 -13.78 -15.55
CA GLN A 235 -9.22 -13.91 -14.87
C GLN A 235 -9.94 -12.56 -14.71
N ARG A 236 -9.94 -11.75 -15.77
CA ARG A 236 -10.57 -10.43 -15.77
C ARG A 236 -12.01 -10.44 -15.33
N GLN A 237 -12.79 -11.39 -15.84
CA GLN A 237 -14.22 -11.46 -15.52
C GLN A 237 -14.43 -11.67 -14.01
N LYS A 238 -13.73 -12.63 -13.39
CA LYS A 238 -13.82 -12.90 -11.95
C LYS A 238 -13.42 -11.67 -11.12
N PHE A 239 -12.35 -10.96 -11.50
CA PHE A 239 -11.99 -9.72 -10.82
C PHE A 239 -13.09 -8.67 -10.91
N THR A 240 -13.65 -8.49 -12.12
CA THR A 240 -14.73 -7.52 -12.36
C THR A 240 -15.96 -7.86 -11.54
N GLU A 241 -16.33 -9.14 -11.47
CA GLU A 241 -17.44 -9.62 -10.64
C GLU A 241 -17.18 -9.37 -9.15
N ALA A 242 -16.01 -9.73 -8.63
CA ALA A 242 -15.63 -9.46 -7.24
C ALA A 242 -15.66 -7.95 -6.92
N TRP A 243 -15.18 -7.12 -7.84
CA TRP A 243 -15.17 -5.68 -7.67
C TRP A 243 -16.59 -5.08 -7.62
N TRP A 244 -17.49 -5.48 -8.52
CA TRP A 244 -18.88 -4.99 -8.53
C TRP A 244 -19.68 -5.52 -7.33
N ASN A 245 -19.42 -6.75 -6.89
CA ASN A 245 -20.06 -7.39 -5.74
C ASN A 245 -19.37 -7.04 -4.41
N SER A 246 -18.42 -6.08 -4.41
CA SER A 246 -17.71 -5.66 -3.21
C SER A 246 -18.67 -5.25 -2.10
N ARG A 247 -18.40 -5.71 -0.87
CA ARG A 247 -19.26 -5.47 0.29
C ARG A 247 -19.14 -4.03 0.77
N THR A 248 -20.28 -3.37 0.97
CA THR A 248 -20.32 -2.07 1.64
C THR A 248 -19.87 -2.24 3.08
N TYR A 249 -18.91 -1.43 3.51
CA TYR A 249 -18.49 -1.40 4.90
C TYR A 249 -19.55 -0.72 5.76
N THR A 250 -20.05 -1.45 6.75
CA THR A 250 -20.96 -0.93 7.77
C THR A 250 -20.26 -1.02 9.13
N PRO A 251 -20.05 0.09 9.86
CA PRO A 251 -19.49 0.06 11.20
C PRO A 251 -20.33 -0.80 12.14
N ALA A 252 -19.68 -1.49 13.09
CA ALA A 252 -20.37 -2.28 14.10
C ALA A 252 -21.36 -1.39 14.89
N GLY A 253 -22.60 -1.86 15.03
CA GLY A 253 -23.68 -1.13 15.70
C GLY A 253 -24.57 -0.28 14.79
N ILE A 254 -24.25 -0.16 13.50
CA ILE A 254 -25.15 0.40 12.49
C ILE A 254 -25.78 -0.75 11.73
N ILE A 255 -27.08 -0.94 11.87
CA ILE A 255 -27.86 -1.94 11.13
C ILE A 255 -28.50 -1.25 9.93
N ASN A 256 -28.30 -1.81 8.74
CA ASN A 256 -28.97 -1.31 7.55
C ASN A 256 -30.47 -1.63 7.65
N LEU A 257 -31.33 -0.65 7.38
CA LEU A 257 -32.77 -0.82 7.49
C LEU A 257 -33.30 -1.95 6.58
N ALA A 258 -32.64 -2.22 5.46
CA ALA A 258 -32.98 -3.31 4.58
C ALA A 258 -32.71 -4.69 5.23
N ASP A 259 -31.62 -4.82 5.99
CA ASP A 259 -31.29 -6.06 6.69
C ASP A 259 -32.22 -6.30 7.89
N LEU A 260 -32.67 -5.21 8.55
CA LEU A 260 -33.67 -5.24 9.60
C LEU A 260 -35.05 -5.69 9.05
N GLY A 261 -35.43 -5.20 7.87
CA GLY A 261 -36.64 -5.60 7.19
C GLY A 261 -36.68 -7.10 6.90
N ALA A 262 -35.58 -7.66 6.39
CA ALA A 262 -35.50 -9.10 6.10
C ALA A 262 -35.60 -9.95 7.37
N SER A 263 -34.94 -9.55 8.47
CA SER A 263 -35.03 -10.31 9.73
C SER A 263 -36.43 -10.23 10.38
N LEU A 264 -37.13 -9.11 10.25
CA LEU A 264 -38.49 -8.96 10.74
C LEU A 264 -39.50 -9.78 9.91
N TYR A 265 -39.28 -9.91 8.60
CA TYR A 265 -40.12 -10.79 7.76
C TYR A 265 -39.93 -12.28 8.13
N ASP A 266 -38.71 -12.75 8.34
CA ASP A 266 -38.42 -14.12 8.77
C ASP A 266 -39.01 -14.45 10.15
N GLU A 267 -39.02 -13.49 11.09
CA GLU A 267 -39.66 -13.68 12.41
C GLU A 267 -41.19 -13.76 12.33
N THR A 268 -41.81 -13.02 11.39
CA THR A 268 -43.26 -13.03 11.21
C THR A 268 -43.77 -14.29 10.51
N GLU A 269 -42.99 -14.86 9.57
CA GLU A 269 -43.37 -16.16 8.94
C GLU A 269 -43.21 -17.35 9.88
N ASN A 270 -42.33 -17.28 10.87
CA ASN A 270 -42.16 -18.36 11.87
C ASN A 270 -43.12 -18.28 13.07
N GLN A 271 -43.92 -17.23 13.18
CA GLN A 271 -45.03 -17.20 14.15
C GLN A 271 -46.29 -17.82 13.52
N THR A 272 -46.33 -19.15 13.43
CA THR A 272 -47.60 -19.86 13.26
C THR A 272 -48.44 -19.63 14.52
N CYS A 273 -49.54 -18.90 14.37
CA CYS A 273 -50.58 -18.81 15.41
C CYS A 273 -51.00 -20.21 15.89
N PRO A 274 -51.20 -20.39 17.19
CA PRO A 274 -51.69 -21.66 17.77
C PRO A 274 -53.11 -21.99 17.34
#